data_91e6c433575272e43ce5b3f4a0d1414e
#
_entry.id   91e6c433575272e43ce5b3f4a0d1414e
#
_cell.length_a   1.000
_cell.length_b   1.000
_cell.length_c   1.000
_cell.angle_alpha   90.00
_cell.angle_beta   90.00
_cell.angle_gamma   90.00
#
_symmetry.space_group_name_H-M   'P 1'
#
loop_
_entity.id
_entity.type
_entity.pdbx_description
1 polymer ?
#
loop_
_entity_poly.entity_id
_entity_poly.type
_entity_poly.pdbx_seq_one_letter_code
_entity_poly.pdbx_strand_id
1 'polypeptide(L)'
;GQLGNDLCKIYKQTGNMVQELNHDDIEISDFNKCREALKKITPDLIINTAAMHQVESCEQYPEKAFRVNGLGARNLAIVCEDLDLPLVHFSTDYVFDGCKGSPYVEADIPIPLNVYGNSKLSGENFIRKLTEKHFIVRVSGLYGHSACRAKGGLNFIRLMLKLAKDQDEI
;
A
#
# COMPACT_ATOMS: atom_id res chain seq x y z
N GLY A 1 -3.71 3.11 -8.48
CA GLY A 1 -4.77 3.06 -7.46
C GLY A 1 -5.14 4.45 -6.95
N GLN A 2 -6.20 4.57 -6.11
CA GLN A 2 -6.67 5.86 -5.60
C GLN A 2 -5.56 6.68 -4.95
N LEU A 3 -4.91 6.13 -3.93
CA LEU A 3 -3.84 6.81 -3.19
C LEU A 3 -2.67 7.19 -4.11
N GLY A 4 -2.18 6.26 -4.92
CA GLY A 4 -1.06 6.53 -5.83
C GLY A 4 -1.36 7.68 -6.80
N ASN A 5 -2.56 7.69 -7.38
CA ASN A 5 -2.96 8.78 -8.30
C ASN A 5 -3.04 10.14 -7.60
N ASP A 6 -3.56 10.19 -6.37
CA ASP A 6 -3.66 11.45 -5.62
C ASP A 6 -2.28 11.94 -5.18
N LEU A 7 -1.39 11.05 -4.74
CA LEU A 7 0.00 11.36 -4.43
C LEU A 7 0.74 11.91 -5.67
N CYS A 8 0.63 11.25 -6.83
CA CYS A 8 1.25 11.70 -8.06
C CYS A 8 0.82 13.12 -8.44
N LYS A 9 -0.47 13.44 -8.31
CA LYS A 9 -0.97 14.81 -8.58
C LYS A 9 -0.34 15.84 -7.65
N ILE A 10 -0.30 15.56 -6.33
CA ILE A 10 0.23 16.48 -5.33
C ILE A 10 1.74 16.69 -5.55
N TYR A 11 2.51 15.61 -5.72
CA TYR A 11 3.95 15.73 -5.93
C TYR A 11 4.31 16.49 -7.23
N LYS A 12 3.54 16.28 -8.32
CA LYS A 12 3.71 17.07 -9.56
C LYS A 12 3.39 18.56 -9.34
N GLN A 13 2.36 18.88 -8.57
CA GLN A 13 1.99 20.28 -8.27
C GLN A 13 3.05 20.99 -7.42
N THR A 14 3.83 20.26 -6.63
CA THR A 14 4.94 20.79 -5.82
C THR A 14 6.28 20.82 -6.57
N GLY A 15 6.27 20.59 -7.89
CA GLY A 15 7.45 20.72 -8.74
C GLY A 15 8.36 19.49 -8.79
N ASN A 16 7.93 18.36 -8.20
CA ASN A 16 8.71 17.12 -8.27
C ASN A 16 8.50 16.40 -9.61
N MET A 17 9.55 15.76 -10.11
CA MET A 17 9.42 14.78 -11.20
C MET A 17 8.84 13.48 -10.64
N VAL A 18 7.73 13.03 -11.22
CA VAL A 18 7.04 11.82 -10.74
C VAL A 18 6.96 10.79 -11.85
N GLN A 19 7.59 9.64 -11.63
CA GLN A 19 7.44 8.46 -12.46
C GLN A 19 6.34 7.56 -11.86
N GLU A 20 5.20 7.50 -12.52
CA GLU A 20 4.12 6.61 -12.12
C GLU A 20 4.37 5.22 -12.69
N LEU A 21 4.28 4.19 -11.83
CA LEU A 21 4.39 2.79 -12.22
C LEU A 21 3.12 2.04 -11.83
N ASN A 22 2.62 1.23 -12.72
CA ASN A 22 1.47 0.35 -12.50
C ASN A 22 1.86 -1.12 -12.76
N HIS A 23 0.90 -2.06 -12.71
CA HIS A 23 1.16 -3.49 -12.91
C HIS A 23 1.76 -3.85 -14.26
N ASP A 24 1.51 -3.05 -15.31
CA ASP A 24 2.06 -3.29 -16.65
C ASP A 24 3.52 -2.86 -16.72
N ASP A 25 3.90 -1.89 -15.88
CA ASP A 25 5.25 -1.34 -15.81
C ASP A 25 6.17 -2.15 -14.90
N ILE A 26 5.63 -2.62 -13.76
CA ILE A 26 6.38 -3.33 -12.72
C ILE A 26 5.49 -4.32 -11.96
N GLU A 27 5.91 -5.58 -11.91
CA GLU A 27 5.33 -6.57 -10.98
C GLU A 27 6.21 -6.66 -9.75
N ILE A 28 5.78 -6.05 -8.62
CA ILE A 28 6.60 -5.96 -7.41
C ILE A 28 6.94 -7.31 -6.77
N SER A 29 6.14 -8.35 -7.03
CA SER A 29 6.43 -9.72 -6.59
C SER A 29 7.57 -10.39 -7.38
N ASP A 30 8.01 -9.80 -8.49
CA ASP A 30 9.15 -10.22 -9.28
C ASP A 30 10.37 -9.35 -8.94
N PHE A 31 11.34 -9.94 -8.25
CA PHE A 31 12.54 -9.24 -7.80
C PHE A 31 13.35 -8.63 -8.95
N ASN A 32 13.53 -9.38 -10.05
CA ASN A 32 14.35 -8.93 -11.17
C ASN A 32 13.71 -7.73 -11.88
N LYS A 33 12.39 -7.78 -12.09
CA LYS A 33 11.64 -6.65 -12.66
C LYS A 33 11.72 -5.42 -11.77
N CYS A 34 11.60 -5.57 -10.45
CA CYS A 34 11.78 -4.44 -9.53
C CYS A 34 13.17 -3.82 -9.68
N ARG A 35 14.21 -4.64 -9.65
CA ARG A 35 15.61 -4.19 -9.73
C ARG A 35 15.92 -3.50 -11.06
N GLU A 36 15.50 -4.07 -12.16
CA GLU A 36 15.71 -3.51 -13.50
C GLU A 36 14.98 -2.17 -13.67
N ALA A 37 13.71 -2.10 -13.27
CA ALA A 37 12.93 -0.87 -13.38
C ALA A 37 13.54 0.26 -12.54
N LEU A 38 13.88 0.01 -11.27
CA LEU A 38 14.42 1.05 -10.38
C LEU A 38 15.83 1.49 -10.78
N LYS A 39 16.68 0.59 -11.28
CA LYS A 39 18.00 0.93 -11.83
C LYS A 39 17.89 1.82 -13.08
N LYS A 40 16.88 1.59 -13.92
CA LYS A 40 16.65 2.37 -15.14
C LYS A 40 16.11 3.77 -14.83
N ILE A 41 15.24 3.88 -13.84
CA ILE A 41 14.57 5.13 -13.47
C ILE A 41 15.47 6.03 -12.63
N THR A 42 16.34 5.46 -11.79
CA THR A 42 17.23 6.18 -10.86
C THR A 42 16.49 7.23 -10.02
N PRO A 43 15.46 6.86 -9.26
CA PRO A 43 14.69 7.82 -8.47
C PRO A 43 15.44 8.24 -7.21
N ASP A 44 15.02 9.37 -6.59
CA ASP A 44 15.50 9.81 -5.28
C ASP A 44 14.69 9.24 -4.12
N LEU A 45 13.47 8.76 -4.39
CA LEU A 45 12.53 8.25 -3.38
C LEU A 45 11.58 7.25 -4.02
N ILE A 46 11.31 6.15 -3.33
CA ILE A 46 10.27 5.18 -3.69
C ILE A 46 9.07 5.33 -2.75
N ILE A 47 7.88 5.48 -3.34
CA ILE A 47 6.61 5.46 -2.61
C ILE A 47 5.80 4.25 -3.05
N ASN A 48 5.74 3.22 -2.19
CA ASN A 48 5.02 2.00 -2.47
C ASN A 48 3.58 2.05 -1.99
N THR A 49 2.65 2.20 -2.93
CA THR A 49 1.19 2.10 -2.70
C THR A 49 0.59 0.81 -3.27
N ALA A 50 1.41 -0.09 -3.79
CA ALA A 50 0.95 -1.36 -4.34
C ALA A 50 0.49 -2.30 -3.23
N ALA A 51 -0.71 -2.83 -3.35
CA ALA A 51 -1.26 -3.81 -2.42
C ALA A 51 -2.41 -4.60 -3.04
N MET A 52 -2.55 -5.85 -2.65
CA MET A 52 -3.80 -6.59 -2.71
C MET A 52 -4.59 -6.23 -1.45
N HIS A 53 -5.64 -5.40 -1.58
CA HIS A 53 -6.27 -4.72 -0.44
C HIS A 53 -7.73 -5.13 -0.17
N GLN A 54 -8.32 -5.95 -1.04
CA GLN A 54 -9.66 -6.50 -0.80
C GLN A 54 -9.57 -7.66 0.19
N VAL A 55 -10.11 -7.47 1.40
CA VAL A 55 -9.97 -8.42 2.51
C VAL A 55 -10.49 -9.81 2.12
N GLU A 56 -11.70 -9.87 1.55
CA GLU A 56 -12.33 -11.13 1.11
C GLU A 56 -11.48 -11.84 0.04
N SER A 57 -10.92 -11.08 -0.89
CA SER A 57 -10.02 -11.65 -1.90
C SER A 57 -8.72 -12.16 -1.30
N CYS A 58 -8.20 -11.52 -0.25
CA CYS A 58 -7.02 -11.99 0.46
C CYS A 58 -7.30 -13.31 1.20
N GLU A 59 -8.47 -13.44 1.83
CA GLU A 59 -8.89 -14.72 2.45
C GLU A 59 -9.03 -15.83 1.40
N GLN A 60 -9.59 -15.52 0.24
CA GLN A 60 -9.77 -16.50 -0.84
C GLN A 60 -8.45 -16.91 -1.50
N TYR A 61 -7.48 -15.99 -1.59
CA TYR A 61 -6.19 -16.21 -2.27
C TYR A 61 -5.01 -15.78 -1.38
N PRO A 62 -4.77 -16.46 -0.25
CA PRO A 62 -3.77 -16.05 0.75
C PRO A 62 -2.35 -16.02 0.18
N GLU A 63 -1.96 -17.00 -0.62
CA GLU A 63 -0.64 -17.02 -1.25
C GLU A 63 -0.39 -15.79 -2.13
N LYS A 64 -1.40 -15.35 -2.89
CA LYS A 64 -1.31 -14.14 -3.70
C LYS A 64 -1.20 -12.89 -2.84
N ALA A 65 -1.95 -12.83 -1.73
CA ALA A 65 -1.87 -11.72 -0.78
C ALA A 65 -0.45 -11.61 -0.19
N PHE A 66 0.13 -12.70 0.30
CA PHE A 66 1.51 -12.71 0.80
C PHE A 66 2.54 -12.44 -0.28
N ARG A 67 2.33 -12.93 -1.49
CA ARG A 67 3.23 -12.65 -2.63
C ARG A 67 3.29 -11.16 -2.94
N VAL A 68 2.14 -10.48 -3.03
CA VAL A 68 2.08 -9.04 -3.34
C VAL A 68 2.46 -8.20 -2.13
N ASN A 69 1.78 -8.38 -1.00
CA ASN A 69 1.91 -7.50 0.16
C ASN A 69 3.17 -7.77 0.99
N GLY A 70 3.61 -9.03 1.06
CA GLY A 70 4.79 -9.45 1.79
C GLY A 70 6.04 -9.46 0.91
N LEU A 71 6.10 -10.37 -0.07
CA LEU A 71 7.30 -10.54 -0.91
C LEU A 71 7.53 -9.35 -1.85
N GLY A 72 6.48 -8.70 -2.34
CA GLY A 72 6.60 -7.46 -3.11
C GLY A 72 7.26 -6.34 -2.30
N ALA A 73 6.82 -6.15 -1.06
CA ALA A 73 7.43 -5.18 -0.14
C ALA A 73 8.90 -5.54 0.19
N ARG A 74 9.18 -6.84 0.43
CA ARG A 74 10.55 -7.34 0.60
C ARG A 74 11.44 -7.04 -0.60
N ASN A 75 10.97 -7.29 -1.80
CA ASN A 75 11.74 -7.06 -3.03
C ASN A 75 12.11 -5.59 -3.18
N LEU A 76 11.15 -4.69 -2.95
CA LEU A 76 11.40 -3.25 -2.97
C LEU A 76 12.41 -2.85 -1.88
N ALA A 77 12.30 -3.39 -0.66
CA ALA A 77 13.24 -3.09 0.42
C ALA A 77 14.68 -3.47 0.07
N ILE A 78 14.90 -4.67 -0.51
CA ILE A 78 16.23 -5.12 -0.93
C ILE A 78 16.78 -4.18 -2.02
N VAL A 79 15.98 -3.85 -3.02
CA VAL A 79 16.44 -2.98 -4.12
C VAL A 79 16.70 -1.56 -3.63
N CYS A 80 15.89 -1.04 -2.71
CA CYS A 80 16.12 0.27 -2.10
C CYS A 80 17.41 0.30 -1.29
N GLU A 81 17.70 -0.74 -0.50
CA GLU A 81 18.97 -0.86 0.24
C GLU A 81 20.17 -0.94 -0.73
N ASP A 82 20.10 -1.81 -1.75
CA ASP A 82 21.15 -1.95 -2.77
C ASP A 82 21.46 -0.64 -3.53
N LEU A 83 20.48 0.23 -3.69
CA LEU A 83 20.59 1.49 -4.44
C LEU A 83 20.67 2.73 -3.52
N ASP A 84 20.73 2.54 -2.21
CA ASP A 84 20.76 3.60 -1.18
C ASP A 84 19.53 4.55 -1.24
N LEU A 85 18.35 4.02 -1.58
CA LEU A 85 17.11 4.77 -1.79
C LEU A 85 16.20 4.73 -0.56
N PRO A 86 15.59 5.84 -0.15
CA PRO A 86 14.53 5.85 0.86
C PRO A 86 13.25 5.21 0.31
N LEU A 87 12.58 4.41 1.16
CA LEU A 87 11.33 3.71 0.88
C LEU A 87 10.20 4.18 1.79
N VAL A 88 9.15 4.76 1.23
CA VAL A 88 7.88 4.99 1.92
C VAL A 88 6.92 3.87 1.58
N HIS A 89 6.47 3.11 2.57
CA HIS A 89 5.53 1.99 2.39
C HIS A 89 4.22 2.23 3.12
N PHE A 90 3.12 2.19 2.39
CA PHE A 90 1.78 2.28 2.97
C PHE A 90 1.33 0.92 3.48
N SER A 91 1.10 0.84 4.79
CA SER A 91 0.52 -0.29 5.50
C SER A 91 -0.93 0.01 5.91
N THR A 92 -1.46 -0.67 6.90
CA THR A 92 -2.86 -0.64 7.28
C THR A 92 -3.04 -0.72 8.80
N ASP A 93 -4.16 -0.19 9.30
CA ASP A 93 -4.67 -0.40 10.65
C ASP A 93 -5.11 -1.87 10.91
N TYR A 94 -5.39 -2.65 9.86
CA TYR A 94 -5.67 -4.09 9.95
C TYR A 94 -4.53 -4.95 10.52
N VAL A 95 -3.36 -4.33 10.77
CA VAL A 95 -2.28 -4.99 11.54
C VAL A 95 -2.62 -5.08 13.03
N PHE A 96 -3.64 -4.37 13.51
CA PHE A 96 -4.09 -4.40 14.90
C PHE A 96 -5.40 -5.18 15.06
N ASP A 97 -5.66 -5.66 16.29
CA ASP A 97 -6.86 -6.42 16.65
C ASP A 97 -8.09 -5.54 16.95
N GLY A 98 -7.91 -4.24 17.14
CA GLY A 98 -8.99 -3.31 17.48
C GLY A 98 -9.42 -3.36 18.97
N CYS A 99 -8.77 -4.14 19.81
CA CYS A 99 -9.22 -4.40 21.18
C CYS A 99 -8.66 -3.45 22.24
N LYS A 100 -7.76 -2.53 21.88
CA LYS A 100 -7.05 -1.65 22.83
C LYS A 100 -7.97 -0.67 23.58
N GLY A 101 -9.10 -0.26 23.00
CA GLY A 101 -10.02 0.73 23.60
C GLY A 101 -9.48 2.16 23.66
N SER A 102 -8.30 2.41 23.11
CA SER A 102 -7.65 3.74 22.98
C SER A 102 -6.90 3.79 21.65
N PRO A 103 -6.47 4.99 21.18
CA PRO A 103 -5.69 5.07 19.94
C PRO A 103 -4.44 4.20 19.97
N TYR A 104 -4.18 3.49 18.86
CA TYR A 104 -2.93 2.76 18.68
C TYR A 104 -1.79 3.74 18.37
N VAL A 105 -0.61 3.37 18.85
CA VAL A 105 0.66 4.09 18.60
C VAL A 105 1.66 3.15 17.90
N GLU A 106 2.76 3.71 17.41
CA GLU A 106 3.76 2.97 16.62
C GLU A 106 4.41 1.81 17.40
N ALA A 107 4.50 1.94 18.74
CA ALA A 107 5.09 0.94 19.64
C ALA A 107 4.14 -0.22 19.98
N ASP A 108 2.85 -0.11 19.67
CA ASP A 108 1.89 -1.18 19.96
C ASP A 108 2.20 -2.43 19.12
N ILE A 109 2.05 -3.59 19.77
CA ILE A 109 2.31 -4.88 19.14
C ILE A 109 1.20 -5.18 18.11
N PRO A 110 1.54 -5.42 16.84
CA PRO A 110 0.56 -5.81 15.84
C PRO A 110 0.02 -7.21 16.10
N ILE A 111 -1.32 -7.38 16.05
CA ILE A 111 -2.04 -8.64 16.19
C ILE A 111 -3.12 -8.69 15.08
N PRO A 112 -2.73 -8.92 13.82
CA PRO A 112 -3.68 -8.93 12.71
C PRO A 112 -4.63 -10.13 12.77
N LEU A 113 -5.94 -9.90 12.52
CA LEU A 113 -6.99 -10.90 12.64
C LEU A 113 -7.34 -11.59 11.31
N ASN A 114 -6.80 -11.13 10.19
CA ASN A 114 -7.13 -11.64 8.86
C ASN A 114 -5.90 -11.74 7.95
N VAL A 115 -6.05 -12.42 6.81
CA VAL A 115 -4.97 -12.63 5.83
C VAL A 115 -4.42 -11.31 5.29
N TYR A 116 -5.29 -10.33 5.03
CA TYR A 116 -4.85 -9.01 4.56
C TYR A 116 -3.89 -8.36 5.55
N GLY A 117 -4.31 -8.20 6.82
CA GLY A 117 -3.47 -7.63 7.88
C GLY A 117 -2.16 -8.40 8.07
N ASN A 118 -2.21 -9.74 8.12
CA ASN A 118 -1.03 -10.59 8.23
C ASN A 118 -0.07 -10.41 7.06
N SER A 119 -0.57 -10.37 5.83
CA SER A 119 0.26 -10.18 4.64
C SER A 119 0.91 -8.79 4.59
N LYS A 120 0.22 -7.74 5.04
CA LYS A 120 0.76 -6.38 5.15
C LYS A 120 1.82 -6.31 6.26
N LEU A 121 1.56 -6.90 7.42
CA LEU A 121 2.53 -6.97 8.53
C LEU A 121 3.81 -7.72 8.13
N SER A 122 3.70 -8.80 7.35
CA SER A 122 4.89 -9.48 6.84
C SER A 122 5.77 -8.56 5.98
N GLY A 123 5.15 -7.70 5.16
CA GLY A 123 5.83 -6.66 4.39
C GLY A 123 6.56 -5.65 5.28
N GLU A 124 5.89 -5.15 6.33
CA GLU A 124 6.52 -4.25 7.31
C GLU A 124 7.76 -4.88 7.96
N ASN A 125 7.65 -6.14 8.37
CA ASN A 125 8.75 -6.87 9.02
C ASN A 125 9.94 -7.04 8.09
N PHE A 126 9.73 -7.33 6.81
CA PHE A 126 10.80 -7.36 5.81
C PHE A 126 11.45 -5.99 5.64
N ILE A 127 10.67 -4.92 5.50
CA ILE A 127 11.19 -3.56 5.31
C ILE A 127 12.07 -3.17 6.49
N ARG A 128 11.58 -3.30 7.73
CA ARG A 128 12.34 -2.97 8.94
C ARG A 128 13.66 -3.74 9.06
N LYS A 129 13.70 -4.96 8.53
CA LYS A 129 14.91 -5.81 8.61
C LYS A 129 15.91 -5.51 7.50
N LEU A 130 15.45 -5.10 6.31
CA LEU A 130 16.22 -5.12 5.08
C LEU A 130 16.67 -3.74 4.59
N THR A 131 16.09 -2.65 5.07
CA THR A 131 16.53 -1.30 4.71
C THR A 131 16.43 -0.35 5.89
N GLU A 132 17.44 0.49 6.09
CA GLU A 132 17.46 1.49 7.15
C GLU A 132 16.65 2.74 6.77
N LYS A 133 16.71 3.14 5.50
CA LYS A 133 16.03 4.33 4.98
C LYS A 133 14.57 4.04 4.64
N HIS A 134 13.71 3.86 5.66
CA HIS A 134 12.31 3.59 5.41
C HIS A 134 11.34 4.38 6.28
N PHE A 135 10.13 4.57 5.75
CA PHE A 135 8.96 5.03 6.48
C PHE A 135 7.81 4.05 6.24
N ILE A 136 7.22 3.53 7.31
CA ILE A 136 6.03 2.67 7.25
C ILE A 136 4.85 3.50 7.75
N VAL A 137 3.88 3.75 6.86
CA VAL A 137 2.71 4.58 7.13
C VAL A 137 1.49 3.67 7.24
N ARG A 138 1.06 3.38 8.45
CA ARG A 138 -0.20 2.64 8.71
C ARG A 138 -1.36 3.59 8.55
N VAL A 139 -2.29 3.25 7.68
CA VAL A 139 -3.46 4.07 7.36
C VAL A 139 -4.74 3.27 7.56
N SER A 140 -5.80 3.98 7.91
CA SER A 140 -7.17 3.47 7.96
C SER A 140 -7.91 3.77 6.65
N GLY A 141 -9.24 3.92 6.68
CA GLY A 141 -10.05 4.24 5.51
C GLY A 141 -9.59 5.50 4.79
N LEU A 142 -9.01 5.34 3.60
CA LEU A 142 -8.51 6.46 2.80
C LEU A 142 -9.63 7.09 1.96
N TYR A 143 -9.66 8.42 1.99
CA TYR A 143 -10.52 9.26 1.17
C TYR A 143 -9.67 10.09 0.22
N GLY A 144 -10.15 10.31 -1.00
CA GLY A 144 -9.40 11.08 -1.98
C GLY A 144 -10.26 11.49 -3.18
N HIS A 145 -9.66 12.24 -4.08
CA HIS A 145 -10.32 12.70 -5.30
C HIS A 145 -10.31 11.66 -6.42
N SER A 146 -9.31 10.79 -6.43
CA SER A 146 -9.16 9.78 -7.48
C SER A 146 -10.11 8.60 -7.27
N ALA A 147 -10.45 7.94 -8.37
CA ALA A 147 -11.33 6.78 -8.38
C ALA A 147 -10.71 5.57 -7.68
N CYS A 148 -11.54 4.82 -6.94
CA CYS A 148 -11.17 3.54 -6.35
C CYS A 148 -11.64 2.39 -7.28
N ARG A 149 -10.71 1.71 -7.95
CA ARG A 149 -11.04 0.60 -8.88
C ARG A 149 -11.82 -0.52 -8.20
N ALA A 150 -11.50 -0.85 -6.96
CA ALA A 150 -12.15 -1.91 -6.19
C ALA A 150 -13.63 -1.62 -5.85
N LYS A 151 -14.05 -0.35 -5.92
CA LYS A 151 -15.42 0.10 -5.64
C LYS A 151 -16.11 0.64 -6.90
N GLY A 152 -15.86 0.05 -8.05
CA GLY A 152 -16.47 0.46 -9.32
C GLY A 152 -16.16 1.91 -9.72
N GLY A 153 -15.01 2.44 -9.32
CA GLY A 153 -14.62 3.82 -9.61
C GLY A 153 -15.08 4.85 -8.57
N LEU A 154 -15.87 4.45 -7.57
CA LEU A 154 -16.32 5.33 -6.49
C LEU A 154 -15.39 5.21 -5.27
N ASN A 155 -15.14 6.31 -4.57
CA ASN A 155 -14.63 6.24 -3.21
C ASN A 155 -15.78 5.98 -2.22
N PHE A 156 -15.45 5.69 -0.94
CA PHE A 156 -16.46 5.34 0.06
C PHE A 156 -17.54 6.43 0.19
N ILE A 157 -17.16 7.71 0.28
CA ILE A 157 -18.11 8.82 0.44
C ILE A 157 -19.05 8.90 -0.76
N ARG A 158 -18.52 8.84 -1.99
CA ARG A 158 -19.34 8.88 -3.21
C ARG A 158 -20.25 7.67 -3.32
N LEU A 159 -19.80 6.51 -2.86
CA LEU A 159 -20.63 5.30 -2.80
C LEU A 159 -21.80 5.48 -1.82
N MET A 160 -21.54 5.98 -0.60
CA MET A 160 -22.59 6.24 0.38
C MET A 160 -23.60 7.29 -0.12
N LEU A 161 -23.10 8.39 -0.72
CA LEU A 161 -23.97 9.40 -1.32
C LEU A 161 -24.83 8.86 -2.48
N LYS A 162 -24.32 7.91 -3.24
CA LYS A 162 -25.09 7.24 -4.27
C LYS A 162 -26.15 6.33 -3.66
N LEU A 163 -25.78 5.48 -2.70
CA LEU A 163 -26.73 4.58 -2.03
C LEU A 163 -27.85 5.36 -1.33
N ALA A 164 -27.53 6.48 -0.66
CA ALA A 164 -28.50 7.35 -0.02
C ALA A 164 -29.48 8.03 -1.00
N LYS A 165 -29.19 8.06 -2.30
CA LYS A 165 -30.11 8.55 -3.33
C LYS A 165 -30.99 7.43 -3.90
N ASP A 166 -30.47 6.21 -3.92
CA ASP A 166 -31.08 5.06 -4.57
C ASP A 166 -31.87 4.17 -3.59
N GLN A 167 -31.70 4.37 -2.27
CA GLN A 167 -32.30 3.55 -1.21
C GLN A 167 -32.78 4.43 -0.05
N ASP A 168 -33.92 4.10 0.53
CA ASP A 168 -34.50 4.81 1.69
C ASP A 168 -33.73 4.51 3.00
N GLU A 169 -33.00 3.39 3.07
CA GLU A 169 -32.13 3.00 4.18
C GLU A 169 -30.78 2.51 3.64
N ILE A 170 -29.69 2.81 4.39
CA ILE A 170 -28.32 2.43 4.03
C ILE A 170 -27.72 1.57 5.16
#